data_f0aa2093df7215d8044b2d104e3fb186
#
_entry.id   f0aa2093df7215d8044b2d104e3fb186
#
_cell.length_a   1.000
_cell.length_b   1.000
_cell.length_c   1.000
_cell.angle_alpha   90.00
_cell.angle_beta   90.00
_cell.angle_gamma   90.00
#
_symmetry.space_group_name_H-M   'P 1'
#
loop_
_entity.id
_entity.type
_entity.pdbx_description
1 polymer ?
#
loop_
_entity_poly.entity_id
_entity_poly.type
_entity_poly.pdbx_seq_one_letter_code
_entity_poly.pdbx_strand_id
1 'polypeptide(L)'
;MAQSVYSYLSPKVEARTSPGRGIGVFAREPVAAGELLAMWGGRVVSSAALMQLPQVIRSLSLQIDADLYMAPIEPEDADRVNHSCNPNAGIRGQVGLVAMRAILPDEEICFDYAMSEANDFEDFDCQCGTQNCRGRLTATDWQRADLQARYRGYFSTYIQSLIDSQ
;
A
#
# COMPACT_ATOMS: atom_id res chain seq x y z
N MET A 1 -13.62 15.04 11.88
CA MET A 1 -12.96 14.27 10.82
C MET A 1 -13.97 14.07 9.71
N ALA A 2 -13.63 14.38 8.47
CA ALA A 2 -14.48 14.05 7.34
C ALA A 2 -14.60 12.50 7.28
N GLN A 3 -15.82 12.01 7.15
CA GLN A 3 -16.06 10.57 7.03
C GLN A 3 -15.61 10.16 5.63
N SER A 4 -14.69 9.19 5.54
CA SER A 4 -14.31 8.57 4.26
C SER A 4 -15.55 8.03 3.57
N VAL A 5 -15.71 8.32 2.28
CA VAL A 5 -16.93 7.98 1.53
C VAL A 5 -16.76 6.69 0.75
N TYR A 6 -15.54 6.40 0.30
CA TYR A 6 -15.24 5.29 -0.61
C TYR A 6 -14.31 4.25 -0.01
N SER A 7 -13.45 4.68 0.92
CA SER A 7 -12.49 3.81 1.59
C SER A 7 -12.77 3.76 3.10
N TYR A 8 -12.40 2.67 3.75
CA TYR A 8 -12.41 2.57 5.20
C TYR A 8 -11.01 2.85 5.75
N LEU A 9 -10.93 3.67 6.77
CA LEU A 9 -9.75 3.85 7.60
C LEU A 9 -10.11 3.55 9.06
N SER A 10 -9.30 2.70 9.72
CA SER A 10 -9.51 2.35 11.13
C SER A 10 -9.50 3.60 12.02
N PRO A 11 -10.43 3.73 12.99
CA PRO A 11 -10.41 4.85 13.93
C PRO A 11 -9.16 4.90 14.82
N LYS A 12 -8.39 3.81 14.88
CA LYS A 12 -7.11 3.74 15.62
C LYS A 12 -5.94 4.40 14.88
N VAL A 13 -6.12 4.83 13.64
CA VAL A 13 -5.07 5.47 12.83
C VAL A 13 -5.56 6.80 12.27
N GLU A 14 -4.63 7.65 11.84
CA GLU A 14 -4.94 8.96 11.26
C GLU A 14 -3.89 9.36 10.23
N ALA A 15 -4.30 10.16 9.23
CA ALA A 15 -3.38 10.78 8.29
C ALA A 15 -2.76 12.03 8.91
N ARG A 16 -1.43 12.18 8.78
CA ARG A 16 -0.68 13.37 9.19
C ARG A 16 0.60 13.53 8.38
N THR A 17 1.28 14.64 8.53
CA THR A 17 2.55 14.90 7.84
C THR A 17 3.59 13.83 8.21
N SER A 18 4.16 13.19 7.19
CA SER A 18 5.31 12.29 7.30
C SER A 18 6.55 13.03 6.80
N PRO A 19 7.56 13.26 7.65
CA PRO A 19 8.74 14.05 7.30
C PRO A 19 9.43 13.53 6.04
N GLY A 20 9.57 14.40 5.03
CA GLY A 20 10.22 14.08 3.75
C GLY A 20 9.41 13.20 2.79
N ARG A 21 8.19 12.76 3.19
CA ARG A 21 7.35 11.85 2.39
C ARG A 21 5.90 12.32 2.20
N GLY A 22 5.64 13.61 2.47
CA GLY A 22 4.32 14.21 2.32
C GLY A 22 3.36 13.83 3.46
N ILE A 23 2.24 13.18 3.15
CA ILE A 23 1.27 12.70 4.14
C ILE A 23 1.44 11.19 4.29
N GLY A 24 1.37 10.70 5.52
CA GLY A 24 1.35 9.28 5.85
C GLY A 24 0.25 8.96 6.86
N VAL A 25 0.01 7.69 7.10
CA VAL A 25 -0.96 7.20 8.10
C VAL A 25 -0.20 6.73 9.33
N PHE A 26 -0.66 7.12 10.52
CA PHE A 26 0.01 6.84 11.79
C PHE A 26 -0.97 6.23 12.80
N ALA A 27 -0.47 5.36 13.66
CA ALA A 27 -1.25 4.83 14.76
C ALA A 27 -1.49 5.92 15.82
N ARG A 28 -2.75 6.09 16.26
CA ARG A 28 -3.16 6.94 17.39
C ARG A 28 -3.24 6.14 18.68
N GLU A 29 -3.55 4.87 18.54
CA GLU A 29 -3.76 3.91 19.63
C GLU A 29 -3.01 2.62 19.31
N PRO A 30 -2.74 1.75 20.30
CA PRO A 30 -2.15 0.45 20.03
C PRO A 30 -3.00 -0.37 19.06
N VAL A 31 -2.35 -0.93 18.04
CA VAL A 31 -2.96 -1.84 17.06
C VAL A 31 -2.39 -3.23 17.26
N ALA A 32 -3.24 -4.25 17.35
CA ALA A 32 -2.79 -5.62 17.46
C ALA A 32 -2.45 -6.22 16.08
N ALA A 33 -1.58 -7.23 16.05
CA ALA A 33 -1.33 -7.99 14.83
C ALA A 33 -2.63 -8.56 14.24
N GLY A 34 -2.81 -8.45 12.93
CA GLY A 34 -3.99 -8.91 12.19
C GLY A 34 -5.18 -7.94 12.19
N GLU A 35 -5.14 -6.83 12.95
CA GLU A 35 -6.20 -5.83 12.89
C GLU A 35 -6.27 -5.15 11.51
N LEU A 36 -7.50 -4.89 11.05
CA LEU A 36 -7.75 -4.16 9.81
C LEU A 36 -7.42 -2.68 10.02
N LEU A 37 -6.53 -2.15 9.15
CA LEU A 37 -6.09 -0.77 9.17
C LEU A 37 -6.82 0.08 8.13
N ALA A 38 -6.95 -0.44 6.91
CA ALA A 38 -7.66 0.21 5.83
C ALA A 38 -8.33 -0.81 4.91
N MET A 39 -9.35 -0.37 4.19
CA MET A 39 -9.95 -1.07 3.05
C MET A 39 -10.12 -0.03 1.95
N TRP A 40 -9.34 -0.19 0.88
CA TRP A 40 -9.39 0.75 -0.23
C TRP A 40 -10.61 0.53 -1.11
N GLY A 41 -11.23 1.62 -1.52
CA GLY A 41 -12.35 1.67 -2.44
C GLY A 41 -12.09 2.68 -3.56
N GLY A 42 -13.01 2.75 -4.50
CA GLY A 42 -12.88 3.65 -5.64
C GLY A 42 -13.55 3.09 -6.88
N ARG A 43 -13.05 3.47 -8.04
CA ARG A 43 -13.48 2.97 -9.35
C ARG A 43 -12.42 2.04 -9.94
N VAL A 44 -12.87 1.00 -10.62
CA VAL A 44 -11.98 0.12 -11.39
C VAL A 44 -11.78 0.73 -12.78
N VAL A 45 -10.52 0.89 -13.18
CA VAL A 45 -10.13 1.46 -14.47
C VAL A 45 -9.03 0.62 -15.12
N SER A 46 -8.93 0.64 -16.46
CA SER A 46 -7.78 0.06 -17.16
C SER A 46 -6.53 0.92 -17.00
N SER A 47 -5.34 0.37 -17.28
CA SER A 47 -4.09 1.14 -17.30
C SER A 47 -4.16 2.33 -18.24
N ALA A 48 -4.76 2.15 -19.43
CA ALA A 48 -4.94 3.23 -20.40
C ALA A 48 -5.82 4.35 -19.85
N ALA A 49 -6.91 4.02 -19.15
CA ALA A 49 -7.78 5.00 -18.50
C ALA A 49 -7.10 5.65 -17.28
N LEU A 50 -6.33 4.89 -16.50
CA LEU A 50 -5.55 5.40 -15.38
C LEU A 50 -4.60 6.52 -15.82
N MET A 51 -3.90 6.34 -16.95
CA MET A 51 -2.96 7.34 -17.49
C MET A 51 -3.61 8.65 -17.88
N GLN A 52 -4.92 8.71 -18.07
CA GLN A 52 -5.68 9.93 -18.34
C GLN A 52 -6.12 10.67 -17.06
N LEU A 53 -5.96 10.05 -15.89
CA LEU A 53 -6.34 10.65 -14.62
C LEU A 53 -5.26 11.62 -14.12
N PRO A 54 -5.62 12.59 -13.25
CA PRO A 54 -4.65 13.45 -12.59
C PRO A 54 -3.54 12.65 -11.89
N GLN A 55 -2.31 13.15 -11.90
CA GLN A 55 -1.16 12.48 -11.30
C GLN A 55 -1.40 12.08 -9.83
N VAL A 56 -2.06 12.94 -9.06
CA VAL A 56 -2.39 12.65 -7.65
C VAL A 56 -3.28 11.42 -7.51
N ILE A 57 -4.21 11.19 -8.44
CA ILE A 57 -5.07 9.99 -8.43
C ILE A 57 -4.26 8.77 -8.84
N ARG A 58 -3.44 8.89 -9.88
CA ARG A 58 -2.59 7.77 -10.34
C ARG A 58 -1.65 7.27 -9.23
N SER A 59 -0.99 8.19 -8.53
CA SER A 59 -0.05 7.83 -7.46
C SER A 59 -0.70 7.25 -6.18
N LEU A 60 -2.03 7.31 -6.08
CA LEU A 60 -2.80 6.73 -4.99
C LEU A 60 -3.61 5.49 -5.42
N SER A 61 -3.48 5.09 -6.69
CA SER A 61 -4.22 3.93 -7.23
C SER A 61 -3.48 2.64 -6.89
N LEU A 62 -4.24 1.57 -6.69
CA LEU A 62 -3.75 0.23 -6.37
C LEU A 62 -3.94 -0.69 -7.58
N GLN A 63 -2.91 -1.42 -8.00
CA GLN A 63 -3.07 -2.45 -9.01
C GLN A 63 -3.89 -3.63 -8.48
N ILE A 64 -4.91 -4.07 -9.22
CA ILE A 64 -5.78 -5.17 -8.81
C ILE A 64 -5.80 -6.33 -9.78
N ASP A 65 -5.29 -6.14 -11.01
CA ASP A 65 -5.07 -7.17 -12.03
C ASP A 65 -4.07 -6.66 -13.06
N ALA A 66 -3.71 -7.46 -14.05
CA ALA A 66 -2.71 -7.13 -15.09
C ALA A 66 -2.94 -5.76 -15.75
N ASP A 67 -4.18 -5.43 -16.07
CA ASP A 67 -4.57 -4.16 -16.71
C ASP A 67 -5.69 -3.44 -15.95
N LEU A 68 -5.84 -3.72 -14.65
CA LEU A 68 -6.90 -3.11 -13.84
C LEU A 68 -6.34 -2.49 -12.56
N TYR A 69 -6.86 -1.31 -12.25
CA TYR A 69 -6.49 -0.52 -11.09
C TYR A 69 -7.72 -0.07 -10.32
N MET A 70 -7.63 -0.09 -9.00
CA MET A 70 -8.55 0.59 -8.11
C MET A 70 -8.07 2.03 -7.95
N ALA A 71 -8.75 2.98 -8.58
CA ALA A 71 -8.42 4.40 -8.52
C ALA A 71 -9.38 5.13 -7.56
N PRO A 72 -8.90 5.93 -6.60
CA PRO A 72 -9.77 6.70 -5.75
C PRO A 72 -10.61 7.67 -6.60
N ILE A 73 -11.85 7.92 -6.17
CA ILE A 73 -12.72 8.92 -6.81
C ILE A 73 -12.18 10.32 -6.50
N GLU A 74 -11.80 10.53 -5.26
CA GLU A 74 -11.06 11.67 -4.74
C GLU A 74 -10.08 11.17 -3.68
N PRO A 75 -8.95 11.85 -3.42
CA PRO A 75 -7.98 11.41 -2.42
C PRO A 75 -8.58 11.39 -1.02
N GLU A 76 -8.50 10.24 -0.35
CA GLU A 76 -8.92 10.05 1.04
C GLU A 76 -7.72 9.73 1.94
N ASP A 77 -7.90 9.81 3.25
CA ASP A 77 -6.83 9.53 4.22
C ASP A 77 -6.34 8.08 4.13
N ALA A 78 -7.22 7.12 3.81
CA ALA A 78 -6.87 5.71 3.62
C ALA A 78 -5.89 5.48 2.46
N ASP A 79 -5.88 6.36 1.46
CA ASP A 79 -5.00 6.25 0.28
C ASP A 79 -3.57 6.73 0.56
N ARG A 80 -3.31 7.28 1.76
CA ARG A 80 -2.04 7.93 2.13
C ARG A 80 -1.03 7.00 2.80
N VAL A 81 -1.17 5.69 2.66
CA VAL A 81 -0.24 4.73 3.27
C VAL A 81 1.05 4.67 2.47
N ASN A 82 2.16 5.09 3.10
CA ASN A 82 3.46 5.15 2.47
C ASN A 82 4.11 3.76 2.34
N HIS A 83 5.07 3.67 1.41
CA HIS A 83 5.93 2.50 1.28
C HIS A 83 6.98 2.43 2.39
N SER A 84 7.35 1.20 2.78
CA SER A 84 8.59 0.91 3.52
C SER A 84 9.17 -0.44 3.11
N CYS A 85 10.51 -0.53 2.99
CA CYS A 85 11.22 -1.80 2.83
C CYS A 85 11.27 -2.64 4.13
N ASN A 86 10.82 -2.06 5.27
CA ASN A 86 10.61 -2.75 6.53
C ASN A 86 9.20 -2.45 7.07
N PRO A 87 8.15 -2.97 6.40
CA PRO A 87 6.78 -2.62 6.68
C PRO A 87 6.29 -3.18 8.01
N ASN A 88 5.25 -2.54 8.58
CA ASN A 88 4.48 -3.03 9.71
C ASN A 88 3.04 -3.44 9.31
N ALA A 89 2.67 -3.20 8.06
CA ALA A 89 1.38 -3.58 7.49
C ALA A 89 1.56 -4.37 6.18
N GLY A 90 0.57 -5.16 5.84
CA GLY A 90 0.55 -6.00 4.63
C GLY A 90 -0.85 -6.14 4.06
N ILE A 91 -0.93 -6.62 2.83
CA ILE A 91 -2.21 -6.76 2.11
C ILE A 91 -2.95 -8.02 2.60
N ARG A 92 -4.27 -7.90 2.73
CA ARG A 92 -5.19 -9.02 2.95
C ARG A 92 -6.26 -9.03 1.87
N GLY A 93 -6.34 -10.12 1.13
CA GLY A 93 -7.19 -10.19 -0.07
C GLY A 93 -6.63 -9.29 -1.18
N GLN A 94 -7.46 -8.47 -1.80
CA GLN A 94 -7.04 -7.59 -2.89
C GLN A 94 -6.85 -6.13 -2.45
N VAL A 95 -7.69 -5.64 -1.54
CA VAL A 95 -7.80 -4.20 -1.21
C VAL A 95 -7.77 -3.92 0.30
N GLY A 96 -7.52 -4.91 1.13
CA GLY A 96 -7.45 -4.74 2.58
C GLY A 96 -6.01 -4.57 3.06
N LEU A 97 -5.78 -3.70 4.02
CA LEU A 97 -4.50 -3.51 4.71
C LEU A 97 -4.64 -3.93 6.17
N VAL A 98 -3.75 -4.80 6.64
CA VAL A 98 -3.76 -5.29 8.02
C VAL A 98 -2.40 -5.11 8.68
N ALA A 99 -2.40 -5.00 10.01
CA ALA A 99 -1.16 -4.98 10.78
C ALA A 99 -0.45 -6.34 10.72
N MET A 100 0.82 -6.38 10.34
CA MET A 100 1.64 -7.60 10.32
C MET A 100 2.18 -7.96 11.72
N ARG A 101 2.28 -6.97 12.60
CA ARG A 101 2.72 -7.08 14.00
C ARG A 101 1.94 -6.09 14.86
N ALA A 102 2.15 -6.13 16.16
CA ALA A 102 1.70 -5.04 17.02
C ALA A 102 2.36 -3.73 16.62
N ILE A 103 1.56 -2.64 16.57
CA ILE A 103 2.00 -1.30 16.20
C ILE A 103 1.69 -0.37 17.38
N LEU A 104 2.68 0.40 17.78
CA LEU A 104 2.56 1.33 18.89
C LEU A 104 2.01 2.68 18.42
N PRO A 105 1.40 3.48 19.32
CA PRO A 105 1.04 4.85 19.00
C PRO A 105 2.23 5.62 18.44
N ASP A 106 1.96 6.51 17.50
CA ASP A 106 2.93 7.32 16.76
C ASP A 106 3.81 6.57 15.74
N GLU A 107 3.71 5.24 15.62
CA GLU A 107 4.34 4.54 14.50
C GLU A 107 3.61 4.85 13.18
N GLU A 108 4.37 5.14 12.12
CA GLU A 108 3.82 5.25 10.78
C GLU A 108 3.44 3.88 10.24
N ILE A 109 2.23 3.76 9.70
CA ILE A 109 1.74 2.58 9.00
C ILE A 109 2.34 2.59 7.60
N CYS A 110 3.09 1.55 7.26
CA CYS A 110 3.69 1.40 5.93
C CYS A 110 3.54 -0.04 5.45
N PHE A 111 3.38 -0.22 4.15
CA PHE A 111 3.47 -1.52 3.52
C PHE A 111 4.51 -1.51 2.38
N ASP A 112 4.96 -2.67 1.95
CA ASP A 112 5.86 -2.76 0.81
C ASP A 112 5.04 -2.82 -0.48
N TYR A 113 5.25 -1.90 -1.40
CA TYR A 113 4.50 -1.82 -2.66
C TYR A 113 4.69 -3.07 -3.53
N ALA A 114 5.79 -3.82 -3.36
CA ALA A 114 5.93 -5.15 -3.96
C ALA A 114 4.80 -6.13 -3.60
N MET A 115 4.03 -5.87 -2.55
CA MET A 115 2.88 -6.70 -2.17
C MET A 115 1.67 -6.50 -3.10
N SER A 116 1.61 -5.40 -3.85
CA SER A 116 0.45 -5.03 -4.68
C SER A 116 0.78 -4.61 -6.11
N GLU A 117 2.03 -4.25 -6.41
CA GLU A 117 2.41 -3.62 -7.67
C GLU A 117 3.34 -4.51 -8.50
N ALA A 118 3.04 -4.62 -9.80
CA ALA A 118 3.82 -5.34 -10.81
C ALA A 118 3.89 -4.54 -12.13
N ASN A 119 3.88 -3.19 -12.04
CA ASN A 119 3.90 -2.31 -13.20
C ASN A 119 5.05 -1.30 -13.11
N ASP A 120 5.52 -0.81 -14.27
CA ASP A 120 6.65 0.11 -14.38
C ASP A 120 6.30 1.56 -14.00
N PHE A 121 5.04 1.87 -13.71
CA PHE A 121 4.62 3.24 -13.39
C PHE A 121 5.09 3.68 -12.00
N GLU A 122 5.39 2.73 -11.13
CA GLU A 122 5.75 2.95 -9.74
C GLU A 122 7.25 2.76 -9.45
N ASP A 123 8.08 2.65 -10.50
CA ASP A 123 9.54 2.62 -10.32
C ASP A 123 10.03 3.95 -9.74
N PHE A 124 10.53 3.94 -8.51
CA PHE A 124 11.05 5.15 -7.86
C PHE A 124 12.17 4.89 -6.87
N ASP A 125 12.93 5.94 -6.55
CA ASP A 125 13.99 5.91 -5.55
C ASP A 125 13.38 5.92 -4.15
N CYS A 126 13.65 4.86 -3.39
CA CYS A 126 13.09 4.69 -2.05
C CYS A 126 13.84 5.51 -1.02
N GLN A 127 13.10 6.27 -0.23
CA GLN A 127 13.60 7.10 0.87
C GLN A 127 13.06 6.66 2.23
N CYS A 128 12.71 5.36 2.40
CA CYS A 128 12.13 4.89 3.65
C CYS A 128 13.10 4.93 4.85
N GLY A 129 14.40 5.06 4.61
CA GLY A 129 15.43 5.21 5.65
C GLY A 129 15.66 3.98 6.52
N THR A 130 15.09 2.83 6.20
CA THR A 130 15.26 1.60 6.97
C THR A 130 16.58 0.93 6.63
N GLN A 131 17.13 0.14 7.56
CA GLN A 131 18.42 -0.57 7.39
C GLN A 131 18.44 -1.48 6.15
N ASN A 132 17.30 -2.06 5.79
CA ASN A 132 17.12 -2.94 4.64
C ASN A 132 16.46 -2.24 3.44
N CYS A 133 16.59 -0.91 3.36
CA CYS A 133 16.10 -0.14 2.22
C CYS A 133 16.73 -0.63 0.93
N ARG A 134 15.91 -0.89 -0.09
CA ARG A 134 16.37 -1.35 -1.41
C ARG A 134 16.97 -0.23 -2.27
N GLY A 135 16.83 1.02 -1.85
CA GLY A 135 17.26 2.20 -2.61
C GLY A 135 16.38 2.53 -3.79
N ARG A 136 15.97 1.53 -4.58
CA ARG A 136 15.03 1.69 -5.70
C ARG A 136 13.99 0.58 -5.66
N LEU A 137 12.75 0.94 -5.92
CA LEU A 137 11.63 0.02 -6.13
C LEU A 137 11.43 -0.20 -7.62
N THR A 138 11.09 -1.43 -8.00
CA THR A 138 10.87 -1.81 -9.39
C THR A 138 9.63 -2.69 -9.54
N ALA A 139 9.07 -2.71 -10.75
CA ALA A 139 7.94 -3.55 -11.14
C ALA A 139 8.17 -5.07 -10.93
N THR A 140 9.42 -5.50 -10.73
CA THR A 140 9.79 -6.90 -10.56
C THR A 140 10.18 -7.26 -9.12
N ASP A 141 10.08 -6.35 -8.17
CA ASP A 141 10.44 -6.60 -6.78
C ASP A 141 9.65 -7.79 -6.17
N TRP A 142 8.37 -7.97 -6.56
CA TRP A 142 7.55 -9.11 -6.11
C TRP A 142 8.12 -10.49 -6.49
N GLN A 143 9.01 -10.57 -7.52
CA GLN A 143 9.65 -11.82 -7.96
C GLN A 143 10.81 -12.23 -7.04
N ARG A 144 11.27 -11.36 -6.16
CA ARG A 144 12.40 -11.63 -5.27
C ARG A 144 12.05 -12.67 -4.22
N ALA A 145 12.81 -13.74 -4.16
CA ALA A 145 12.61 -14.85 -3.23
C ALA A 145 12.66 -14.42 -1.74
N ASP A 146 13.52 -13.43 -1.41
CA ASP A 146 13.63 -12.90 -0.05
C ASP A 146 12.37 -12.14 0.37
N LEU A 147 11.74 -11.38 -0.55
CA LEU A 147 10.48 -10.68 -0.29
C LEU A 147 9.29 -11.65 -0.26
N GLN A 148 9.25 -12.64 -1.16
CA GLN A 148 8.22 -13.68 -1.15
C GLN A 148 8.21 -14.47 0.17
N ALA A 149 9.39 -14.81 0.68
CA ALA A 149 9.51 -15.48 1.98
C ALA A 149 9.08 -14.59 3.15
N ARG A 150 9.51 -13.31 3.14
CA ARG A 150 9.23 -12.34 4.21
C ARG A 150 7.74 -11.98 4.29
N TYR A 151 7.08 -11.80 3.16
CA TYR A 151 5.71 -11.30 3.07
C TYR A 151 4.69 -12.40 2.78
N ARG A 152 5.03 -13.64 3.02
CA ARG A 152 4.12 -14.78 2.82
C ARG A 152 2.77 -14.54 3.50
N GLY A 153 1.68 -14.59 2.70
CA GLY A 153 0.31 -14.34 3.18
C GLY A 153 -0.11 -12.87 3.23
N TYR A 154 0.78 -11.95 2.77
CA TYR A 154 0.51 -10.51 2.74
C TYR A 154 0.60 -9.91 1.33
N PHE A 155 0.73 -10.71 0.30
CA PHE A 155 0.59 -10.26 -1.08
C PHE A 155 -0.88 -10.11 -1.45
N SER A 156 -1.20 -9.15 -2.33
CA SER A 156 -2.54 -9.06 -2.93
C SER A 156 -2.87 -10.34 -3.69
N THR A 157 -4.15 -10.63 -3.83
CA THR A 157 -4.60 -11.82 -4.57
C THR A 157 -4.01 -11.86 -5.98
N TYR A 158 -3.90 -10.72 -6.65
CA TYR A 158 -3.29 -10.61 -7.97
C TYR A 158 -1.80 -10.97 -7.94
N ILE A 159 -1.00 -10.33 -7.08
CA ILE A 159 0.44 -10.61 -6.99
C ILE A 159 0.68 -12.06 -6.56
N GLN A 160 -0.11 -12.59 -5.61
CA GLN A 160 0.00 -13.99 -5.21
C GLN A 160 -0.23 -14.94 -6.40
N SER A 161 -1.21 -14.63 -7.28
CA SER A 161 -1.44 -15.44 -8.47
C SER A 161 -0.26 -15.44 -9.46
N LEU A 162 0.44 -14.31 -9.55
CA LEU A 162 1.68 -14.21 -10.35
C LEU A 162 2.81 -15.04 -9.75
N ILE A 163 2.96 -15.01 -8.42
CA ILE A 163 3.96 -15.82 -7.70
C ILE A 163 3.68 -17.31 -7.89
N ASP A 164 2.43 -17.73 -7.76
CA ASP A 164 2.02 -19.14 -7.87
C ASP A 164 2.15 -19.69 -9.29
N SER A 165 2.25 -18.81 -10.30
CA SER A 165 2.41 -19.19 -11.72
C SER A 165 3.86 -19.22 -12.21
N GLN A 166 4.85 -18.93 -11.35
CA GLN A 166 6.28 -19.04 -11.64
C GLN A 166 6.75 -20.50 -11.55
#